data_22f7b33af113ee76a64609c8cfbe53a8
#
_entry.id   22f7b33af113ee76a64609c8cfbe53a8
#
_cell.length_a   1.000
_cell.length_b   1.000
_cell.length_c   1.000
_cell.angle_alpha   90.00
_cell.angle_beta   90.00
_cell.angle_gamma   90.00
#
_symmetry.space_group_name_H-M   'P 1'
#
loop_
_entity.id
_entity.type
_entity.pdbx_description
1 polymer ?
#
loop_
_entity_poly.entity_id
_entity_poly.type
_entity_poly.pdbx_seq_one_letter_code
_entity_poly.pdbx_strand_id
1 'polypeptide(L)'
;GYTGMTPAEFTKVLAREAAAVHYTGPYVVAIDHGGPWLKDIQTQQRWDTERAMQGVKESYEAAILAGYDLIHVDPTVDIFLPKGEIIDIHVVAQRTVELILHAENFRKANGIAPISYEVGTEEVHGGLADPTTFDTFLSDLKEGLKNVGLEDVWPCFIVGKVGTDLHTTLFDPEVARDLTAKVRPYGS
;
A
#
# COMPACT_ATOMS: atom_id res chain seq x y z
N GLY A 1 15.63 4.28 -1.08
CA GLY A 1 15.01 3.48 -0.01
C GLY A 1 16.00 3.18 1.10
N TYR A 2 15.54 2.70 2.24
CA TYR A 2 16.36 2.42 3.43
C TYR A 2 17.47 1.40 3.20
N THR A 3 17.27 0.47 2.26
CA THR A 3 18.27 -0.57 1.94
C THR A 3 19.36 -0.09 0.99
N GLY A 4 19.16 1.01 0.27
CA GLY A 4 20.05 1.49 -0.79
C GLY A 4 20.12 0.56 -2.02
N MET A 5 19.24 -0.41 -2.12
CA MET A 5 19.17 -1.42 -3.20
C MET A 5 17.99 -1.16 -4.14
N THR A 6 18.14 -1.54 -5.38
CA THR A 6 17.02 -1.70 -6.30
C THR A 6 16.20 -2.95 -5.93
N PRO A 7 14.93 -3.07 -6.35
CA PRO A 7 14.13 -4.27 -6.12
C PRO A 7 14.83 -5.56 -6.60
N ALA A 8 15.45 -5.52 -7.78
CA ALA A 8 16.17 -6.68 -8.33
C ALA A 8 17.43 -7.06 -7.55
N GLU A 9 18.13 -6.09 -6.96
CA GLU A 9 19.27 -6.35 -6.07
C GLU A 9 18.80 -6.95 -4.75
N PHE A 10 17.72 -6.40 -4.19
CA PHE A 10 17.16 -6.84 -2.91
C PHE A 10 16.74 -8.31 -2.96
N THR A 11 15.97 -8.73 -3.98
CA THR A 11 15.52 -10.13 -4.11
C THR A 11 16.72 -11.09 -4.29
N LYS A 12 17.75 -10.70 -5.03
CA LYS A 12 18.98 -11.50 -5.17
C LYS A 12 19.73 -11.66 -3.84
N VAL A 13 19.85 -10.57 -3.08
CA VAL A 13 20.49 -10.61 -1.75
C VAL A 13 19.71 -11.50 -0.81
N LEU A 14 18.37 -11.33 -0.75
CA LEU A 14 17.51 -12.14 0.10
C LEU A 14 17.63 -13.64 -0.21
N ALA A 15 17.57 -14.01 -1.50
CA ALA A 15 17.72 -15.41 -1.92
C ALA A 15 19.10 -15.99 -1.53
N ARG A 16 20.18 -15.20 -1.70
CA ARG A 16 21.53 -15.59 -1.31
C ARG A 16 21.64 -15.81 0.20
N GLU A 17 21.11 -14.89 1.00
CA GLU A 17 21.17 -14.99 2.47
C GLU A 17 20.32 -16.14 2.99
N ALA A 18 19.12 -16.35 2.43
CA ALA A 18 18.28 -17.52 2.76
C ALA A 18 19.03 -18.84 2.50
N ALA A 19 19.69 -18.95 1.35
CA ALA A 19 20.49 -20.13 1.01
C ALA A 19 21.69 -20.30 1.97
N ALA A 20 22.36 -19.21 2.35
CA ALA A 20 23.52 -19.26 3.25
C ALA A 20 23.16 -19.76 4.66
N VAL A 21 21.95 -19.50 5.13
CA VAL A 21 21.45 -20.00 6.43
C VAL A 21 20.60 -21.28 6.30
N HIS A 22 20.58 -21.89 5.11
CA HIS A 22 19.80 -23.09 4.81
C HIS A 22 18.29 -22.93 5.09
N TYR A 23 17.75 -21.73 4.92
CA TYR A 23 16.33 -21.49 5.07
C TYR A 23 15.56 -22.07 3.89
N THR A 24 14.60 -22.95 4.17
CA THR A 24 13.75 -23.62 3.18
C THR A 24 12.26 -23.31 3.35
N GLY A 25 11.93 -22.45 4.29
CA GLY A 25 10.54 -22.03 4.54
C GLY A 25 10.05 -21.00 3.52
N PRO A 26 8.75 -20.71 3.49
CA PRO A 26 8.20 -19.64 2.68
C PRO A 26 8.60 -18.26 3.22
N TYR A 27 8.76 -17.29 2.32
CA TYR A 27 8.90 -15.87 2.65
C TYR A 27 8.16 -15.02 1.62
N VAL A 28 7.76 -13.83 2.03
CA VAL A 28 7.07 -12.85 1.18
C VAL A 28 7.99 -11.65 1.02
N VAL A 29 8.17 -11.21 -0.22
CA VAL A 29 8.89 -9.98 -0.52
C VAL A 29 7.87 -8.89 -0.86
N ALA A 30 7.89 -7.80 -0.10
CA ALA A 30 6.89 -6.75 -0.21
C ALA A 30 7.50 -5.36 -0.39
N ILE A 31 6.77 -4.48 -1.10
CA ILE A 31 6.91 -3.03 -0.92
C ILE A 31 6.12 -2.66 0.33
N ASP A 32 6.74 -1.89 1.20
CA ASP A 32 6.12 -1.24 2.34
C ASP A 32 5.95 0.25 2.02
N HIS A 33 4.76 0.81 2.30
CA HIS A 33 4.40 2.20 2.02
C HIS A 33 4.66 2.65 0.57
N GLY A 34 4.02 1.99 -0.39
CA GLY A 34 4.10 2.32 -1.81
C GLY A 34 3.11 3.42 -2.21
N GLY A 35 3.45 4.68 -2.04
CA GLY A 35 2.58 5.80 -2.37
C GLY A 35 3.31 7.04 -2.88
N PRO A 36 2.58 8.06 -3.40
CA PRO A 36 3.16 9.31 -3.83
C PRO A 36 3.74 10.07 -2.64
N TRP A 37 4.85 10.77 -2.87
CA TRP A 37 5.64 11.56 -1.90
C TRP A 37 6.23 10.79 -0.72
N LEU A 38 6.17 9.47 -0.73
CA LEU A 38 6.85 8.61 0.24
C LEU A 38 8.34 8.37 -0.12
N LYS A 39 8.77 8.83 -1.29
CA LYS A 39 10.20 8.90 -1.63
C LYS A 39 10.72 10.31 -1.37
N ASP A 40 11.85 10.41 -0.66
CA ASP A 40 12.50 11.69 -0.32
C ASP A 40 12.63 12.64 -1.51
N ILE A 41 13.01 12.13 -2.67
CA ILE A 41 13.20 12.95 -3.89
C ILE A 41 11.92 13.61 -4.35
N GLN A 42 10.78 12.94 -4.22
CA GLN A 42 9.48 13.48 -4.63
C GLN A 42 9.06 14.65 -3.72
N THR A 43 9.29 14.50 -2.43
CA THR A 43 8.99 15.53 -1.41
C THR A 43 9.97 16.70 -1.51
N GLN A 44 11.28 16.44 -1.59
CA GLN A 44 12.33 17.46 -1.67
C GLN A 44 12.20 18.32 -2.92
N GLN A 45 11.89 17.71 -4.07
CA GLN A 45 11.69 18.40 -5.34
C GLN A 45 10.25 18.86 -5.55
N ARG A 46 9.36 18.63 -4.58
CA ARG A 46 7.94 19.00 -4.64
C ARG A 46 7.29 18.59 -5.96
N TRP A 47 7.42 17.30 -6.31
CA TRP A 47 6.79 16.80 -7.52
C TRP A 47 5.28 16.99 -7.45
N ASP A 48 4.66 17.41 -8.57
CA ASP A 48 3.21 17.43 -8.68
C ASP A 48 2.60 16.01 -8.58
N THR A 49 1.29 15.95 -8.44
CA THR A 49 0.57 14.70 -8.22
C THR A 49 0.79 13.70 -9.37
N GLU A 50 0.72 14.18 -10.61
CA GLU A 50 0.87 13.33 -11.80
C GLU A 50 2.25 12.69 -11.83
N ARG A 51 3.30 13.49 -11.65
CA ARG A 51 4.68 13.00 -11.61
C ARG A 51 4.95 12.10 -10.42
N ALA A 52 4.40 12.41 -9.24
CA ALA A 52 4.57 11.58 -8.05
C ALA A 52 3.90 10.21 -8.23
N MET A 53 2.67 10.16 -8.74
CA MET A 53 1.95 8.92 -9.06
C MET A 53 2.68 8.11 -10.13
N GLN A 54 3.21 8.75 -11.19
CA GLN A 54 4.00 8.07 -12.19
C GLN A 54 5.25 7.42 -11.59
N GLY A 55 5.95 8.10 -10.70
CA GLY A 55 7.12 7.55 -10.01
C GLY A 55 6.79 6.38 -9.07
N VAL A 56 5.55 6.29 -8.54
CA VAL A 56 5.05 5.12 -7.82
C VAL A 56 4.81 3.95 -8.78
N LYS A 57 4.14 4.19 -9.90
CA LYS A 57 3.88 3.19 -10.95
C LYS A 57 5.18 2.53 -11.43
N GLU A 58 6.20 3.34 -11.73
CA GLU A 58 7.53 2.84 -12.10
C GLU A 58 8.18 1.97 -11.01
N SER A 59 7.94 2.30 -9.73
CA SER A 59 8.43 1.51 -8.61
C SER A 59 7.73 0.16 -8.52
N TYR A 60 6.41 0.13 -8.76
CA TYR A 60 5.65 -1.11 -8.81
C TYR A 60 6.10 -2.00 -9.96
N GLU A 61 6.29 -1.43 -11.15
CA GLU A 61 6.82 -2.17 -12.30
C GLU A 61 8.16 -2.84 -11.99
N ALA A 62 9.10 -2.07 -11.39
CA ALA A 62 10.40 -2.60 -11.01
C ALA A 62 10.31 -3.72 -9.97
N ALA A 63 9.41 -3.61 -8.99
CA ALA A 63 9.18 -4.63 -7.97
C ALA A 63 8.51 -5.89 -8.57
N ILE A 64 7.50 -5.72 -9.40
CA ILE A 64 6.80 -6.82 -10.09
C ILE A 64 7.79 -7.61 -10.95
N LEU A 65 8.63 -6.93 -11.75
CA LEU A 65 9.69 -7.57 -12.54
C LEU A 65 10.76 -8.26 -11.69
N ALA A 66 10.99 -7.78 -10.48
CA ALA A 66 11.93 -8.37 -9.54
C ALA A 66 11.37 -9.57 -8.76
N GLY A 67 10.08 -9.92 -8.96
CA GLY A 67 9.42 -11.04 -8.30
C GLY A 67 8.95 -10.73 -6.88
N TYR A 68 8.49 -9.53 -6.62
CA TYR A 68 7.82 -9.19 -5.36
C TYR A 68 6.44 -9.87 -5.32
N ASP A 69 6.07 -10.32 -4.13
CA ASP A 69 4.84 -11.07 -3.88
C ASP A 69 3.69 -10.16 -3.44
N LEU A 70 4.01 -9.01 -2.84
CA LEU A 70 3.04 -8.10 -2.24
C LEU A 70 3.43 -6.64 -2.43
N ILE A 71 2.44 -5.80 -2.66
CA ILE A 71 2.58 -4.34 -2.72
C ILE A 71 1.62 -3.70 -1.72
N HIS A 72 2.17 -2.95 -0.75
CA HIS A 72 1.39 -2.06 0.09
C HIS A 72 1.13 -0.75 -0.66
N VAL A 73 -0.12 -0.52 -1.01
CA VAL A 73 -0.58 0.68 -1.72
C VAL A 73 -1.04 1.71 -0.69
N ASP A 74 -0.23 2.76 -0.53
CA ASP A 74 -0.44 3.79 0.50
C ASP A 74 -0.41 5.21 -0.09
N PRO A 75 -1.48 5.67 -0.77
CA PRO A 75 -1.55 7.01 -1.33
C PRO A 75 -2.12 8.06 -0.35
N THR A 76 -1.84 7.94 0.93
CA THR A 76 -2.39 8.76 2.03
C THR A 76 -1.67 10.08 2.25
N VAL A 77 -0.49 10.27 1.66
CA VAL A 77 0.28 11.50 1.78
C VAL A 77 -0.07 12.48 0.65
N ASP A 78 -0.23 13.77 1.00
CA ASP A 78 -0.30 14.87 0.05
C ASP A 78 0.42 16.10 0.60
N ILE A 79 1.58 16.44 0.01
CA ILE A 79 2.45 17.53 0.47
C ILE A 79 1.94 18.92 0.11
N PHE A 80 0.85 19.03 -0.64
CA PHE A 80 0.23 20.30 -1.04
C PHE A 80 -0.93 20.70 -0.14
N LEU A 81 -1.37 19.79 0.74
CA LEU A 81 -2.37 20.14 1.73
C LEU A 81 -1.81 21.12 2.77
N PRO A 82 -2.59 22.11 3.21
CA PRO A 82 -2.24 22.95 4.32
C PRO A 82 -1.94 22.15 5.60
N LYS A 83 -1.05 22.69 6.43
CA LYS A 83 -0.67 22.00 7.67
C LYS A 83 -1.89 21.76 8.57
N GLY A 84 -2.15 20.50 8.90
CA GLY A 84 -3.26 20.05 9.73
C GLY A 84 -4.54 19.74 8.97
N GLU A 85 -4.54 19.92 7.66
CA GLU A 85 -5.59 19.38 6.81
C GLU A 85 -5.33 17.91 6.48
N ILE A 86 -6.41 17.18 6.29
CA ILE A 86 -6.44 15.74 6.07
C ILE A 86 -6.83 15.50 4.62
N ILE A 87 -6.16 14.56 3.96
CA ILE A 87 -6.52 14.15 2.61
C ILE A 87 -7.94 13.56 2.59
N ASP A 88 -8.72 13.91 1.57
CA ASP A 88 -10.05 13.35 1.36
C ASP A 88 -9.95 11.84 1.11
N ILE A 89 -10.72 11.06 1.88
CA ILE A 89 -10.70 9.60 1.80
C ILE A 89 -11.14 9.08 0.43
N HIS A 90 -12.02 9.80 -0.27
CA HIS A 90 -12.41 9.48 -1.64
C HIS A 90 -11.23 9.60 -2.61
N VAL A 91 -10.35 10.59 -2.40
CA VAL A 91 -9.11 10.75 -3.19
C VAL A 91 -8.15 9.59 -2.90
N VAL A 92 -8.02 9.17 -1.64
CA VAL A 92 -7.19 8.02 -1.25
C VAL A 92 -7.69 6.75 -1.95
N ALA A 93 -9.00 6.47 -1.88
CA ALA A 93 -9.60 5.30 -2.53
C ALA A 93 -9.40 5.34 -4.06
N GLN A 94 -9.60 6.49 -4.70
CA GLN A 94 -9.39 6.66 -6.13
C GLN A 94 -7.92 6.40 -6.53
N ARG A 95 -6.95 6.97 -5.82
CA ARG A 95 -5.52 6.76 -6.06
C ARG A 95 -5.14 5.29 -5.85
N THR A 96 -5.73 4.63 -4.83
CA THR A 96 -5.52 3.20 -4.56
C THR A 96 -5.99 2.35 -5.74
N VAL A 97 -7.19 2.58 -6.26
CA VAL A 97 -7.73 1.88 -7.43
C VAL A 97 -6.85 2.10 -8.66
N GLU A 98 -6.41 3.34 -8.91
CA GLU A 98 -5.53 3.68 -10.04
C GLU A 98 -4.21 2.91 -9.98
N LEU A 99 -3.58 2.84 -8.80
CA LEU A 99 -2.30 2.14 -8.61
C LEU A 99 -2.45 0.63 -8.74
N ILE A 100 -3.50 0.02 -8.18
CA ILE A 100 -3.79 -1.41 -8.34
C ILE A 100 -4.08 -1.73 -9.80
N LEU A 101 -4.90 -0.93 -10.49
CA LEU A 101 -5.20 -1.10 -11.91
C LEU A 101 -3.93 -1.08 -12.76
N HIS A 102 -3.02 -0.13 -12.49
CA HIS A 102 -1.74 -0.05 -13.17
C HIS A 102 -0.91 -1.31 -12.96
N ALA A 103 -0.74 -1.74 -11.72
CA ALA A 103 0.03 -2.94 -11.36
C ALA A 103 -0.53 -4.21 -12.02
N GLU A 104 -1.86 -4.37 -12.01
CA GLU A 104 -2.55 -5.49 -12.63
C GLU A 104 -2.39 -5.52 -14.16
N ASN A 105 -2.54 -4.37 -14.81
CA ASN A 105 -2.32 -4.26 -16.25
C ASN A 105 -0.87 -4.56 -16.62
N PHE A 106 0.08 -4.03 -15.85
CA PHE A 106 1.50 -4.24 -16.09
C PHE A 106 1.90 -5.72 -15.93
N ARG A 107 1.53 -6.38 -14.81
CA ARG A 107 1.86 -7.79 -14.61
C ARG A 107 1.23 -8.69 -15.68
N LYS A 108 -0.05 -8.45 -16.05
CA LYS A 108 -0.74 -9.20 -17.10
C LYS A 108 -0.05 -9.05 -18.45
N ALA A 109 0.32 -7.83 -18.82
CA ALA A 109 1.02 -7.54 -20.08
C ALA A 109 2.40 -8.24 -20.15
N ASN A 110 3.04 -8.49 -19.01
CA ASN A 110 4.33 -9.17 -18.92
C ASN A 110 4.22 -10.67 -18.58
N GLY A 111 3.01 -11.25 -18.54
CA GLY A 111 2.80 -12.67 -18.25
C GLY A 111 3.18 -13.08 -16.82
N ILE A 112 3.16 -12.13 -15.87
CA ILE A 112 3.53 -12.36 -14.47
C ILE A 112 2.30 -12.85 -13.70
N ALA A 113 2.51 -13.83 -12.81
CA ALA A 113 1.48 -14.41 -11.96
C ALA A 113 0.81 -13.34 -11.07
N PRO A 114 -0.40 -13.60 -10.54
CA PRO A 114 -1.04 -12.71 -9.57
C PRO A 114 -0.13 -12.39 -8.38
N ILE A 115 -0.16 -11.13 -7.94
CA ILE A 115 0.50 -10.64 -6.73
C ILE A 115 -0.57 -10.24 -5.72
N SER A 116 -0.18 -10.10 -4.46
CA SER A 116 -1.07 -9.66 -3.39
C SER A 116 -0.97 -8.15 -3.17
N TYR A 117 -2.03 -7.57 -2.61
CA TYR A 117 -2.06 -6.16 -2.23
C TYR A 117 -2.36 -6.01 -0.75
N GLU A 118 -1.74 -5.02 -0.16
CA GLU A 118 -2.07 -4.44 1.13
C GLU A 118 -2.49 -2.99 0.90
N VAL A 119 -3.48 -2.51 1.64
CA VAL A 119 -3.96 -1.12 1.55
C VAL A 119 -4.17 -0.56 2.95
N GLY A 120 -4.09 0.75 3.12
CA GLY A 120 -4.28 1.37 4.41
C GLY A 120 -4.74 2.82 4.35
N THR A 121 -5.19 3.31 5.52
CA THR A 121 -5.65 4.69 5.74
C THR A 121 -4.96 5.32 6.94
N GLU A 122 -3.84 4.77 7.38
CA GLU A 122 -3.21 5.10 8.66
C GLU A 122 -2.66 6.52 8.76
N GLU A 123 -2.23 7.11 7.64
CA GLU A 123 -1.67 8.46 7.63
C GLU A 123 -2.73 9.57 7.49
N VAL A 124 -3.97 9.21 7.17
CA VAL A 124 -5.03 10.19 6.87
C VAL A 124 -5.33 11.08 8.08
N HIS A 125 -5.33 10.54 9.29
CA HIS A 125 -5.70 11.28 10.50
C HIS A 125 -4.58 11.45 11.53
N GLY A 126 -3.43 10.84 11.33
CA GLY A 126 -2.33 10.87 12.30
C GLY A 126 -2.67 10.30 13.69
N GLY A 127 -3.86 9.72 13.86
CA GLY A 127 -4.42 9.16 15.10
C GLY A 127 -5.01 7.76 14.88
N LEU A 128 -5.90 7.33 15.79
CA LEU A 128 -6.69 6.10 15.60
C LEU A 128 -7.53 6.20 14.32
N ALA A 129 -7.71 5.07 13.64
CA ALA A 129 -8.58 5.02 12.46
C ALA A 129 -10.01 5.43 12.84
N ASP A 130 -10.56 6.42 12.13
CA ASP A 130 -11.97 6.78 12.27
C ASP A 130 -12.85 5.72 11.59
N PRO A 131 -13.77 5.09 12.34
CA PRO A 131 -14.61 4.01 11.79
C PRO A 131 -15.42 4.40 10.56
N THR A 132 -15.90 5.64 10.48
CA THR A 132 -16.71 6.12 9.35
C THR A 132 -15.84 6.31 8.10
N THR A 133 -14.69 6.94 8.27
CA THR A 133 -13.70 7.13 7.20
C THR A 133 -13.20 5.78 6.68
N PHE A 134 -12.98 4.82 7.57
CA PHE A 134 -12.55 3.48 7.21
C PHE A 134 -13.63 2.72 6.41
N ASP A 135 -14.91 2.79 6.83
CA ASP A 135 -16.02 2.19 6.07
C ASP A 135 -16.17 2.83 4.68
N THR A 136 -16.04 4.15 4.60
CA THR A 136 -16.08 4.88 3.33
C THR A 136 -14.97 4.40 2.40
N PHE A 137 -13.74 4.28 2.90
CA PHE A 137 -12.62 3.77 2.13
C PHE A 137 -12.88 2.37 1.57
N LEU A 138 -13.35 1.43 2.41
CA LEU A 138 -13.63 0.05 1.97
C LEU A 138 -14.73 0.01 0.90
N SER A 139 -15.77 0.80 1.07
CA SER A 139 -16.88 0.89 0.11
C SER A 139 -16.42 1.43 -1.24
N ASP A 140 -15.70 2.56 -1.21
CA ASP A 140 -15.20 3.21 -2.42
C ASP A 140 -14.18 2.37 -3.16
N LEU A 141 -13.27 1.71 -2.42
CA LEU A 141 -12.29 0.78 -2.98
C LEU A 141 -12.99 -0.37 -3.69
N LYS A 142 -13.97 -0.99 -3.05
CA LYS A 142 -14.73 -2.10 -3.64
C LYS A 142 -15.47 -1.69 -4.92
N GLU A 143 -16.17 -0.56 -4.87
CA GLU A 143 -16.88 -0.04 -6.03
C GLU A 143 -15.91 0.36 -7.15
N GLY A 144 -14.81 1.04 -6.79
CA GLY A 144 -13.79 1.46 -7.74
C GLY A 144 -13.12 0.29 -8.46
N LEU A 145 -12.72 -0.76 -7.74
CA LEU A 145 -12.14 -1.97 -8.33
C LEU A 145 -13.14 -2.67 -9.27
N LYS A 146 -14.41 -2.78 -8.87
CA LYS A 146 -15.47 -3.32 -9.72
C LYS A 146 -15.65 -2.50 -11.00
N ASN A 147 -15.66 -1.18 -10.90
CA ASN A 147 -15.87 -0.28 -12.05
C ASN A 147 -14.74 -0.36 -13.08
N VAL A 148 -13.56 -0.83 -12.70
CA VAL A 148 -12.41 -1.05 -13.61
C VAL A 148 -12.22 -2.53 -13.98
N GLY A 149 -13.17 -3.42 -13.64
CA GLY A 149 -13.13 -4.85 -13.98
C GLY A 149 -12.11 -5.66 -13.16
N LEU A 150 -11.88 -5.25 -11.92
CA LEU A 150 -10.96 -5.89 -10.96
C LEU A 150 -11.69 -6.37 -9.70
N GLU A 151 -12.97 -6.76 -9.81
CA GLU A 151 -13.77 -7.23 -8.68
C GLU A 151 -13.20 -8.45 -7.95
N ASP A 152 -12.40 -9.27 -8.64
CA ASP A 152 -11.70 -10.44 -8.09
C ASP A 152 -10.33 -10.08 -7.47
N VAL A 153 -9.90 -8.83 -7.60
CA VAL A 153 -8.63 -8.32 -7.06
C VAL A 153 -8.92 -7.54 -5.77
N TRP A 154 -9.05 -8.28 -4.66
CA TRP A 154 -9.24 -7.67 -3.36
C TRP A 154 -7.96 -7.73 -2.52
N PRO A 155 -7.57 -6.68 -1.79
CA PRO A 155 -6.40 -6.70 -0.92
C PRO A 155 -6.48 -7.83 0.12
N CYS A 156 -5.38 -8.57 0.29
CA CYS A 156 -5.31 -9.63 1.31
C CYS A 156 -5.04 -9.07 2.70
N PHE A 157 -4.50 -7.84 2.79
CA PHE A 157 -4.29 -7.12 4.04
C PHE A 157 -4.84 -5.70 3.95
N ILE A 158 -5.42 -5.26 5.06
CA ILE A 158 -5.90 -3.88 5.22
C ILE A 158 -5.35 -3.35 6.53
N VAL A 159 -4.55 -2.28 6.46
CA VAL A 159 -3.95 -1.65 7.63
C VAL A 159 -4.99 -0.76 8.30
N GLY A 160 -5.22 -1.01 9.59
CA GLY A 160 -6.04 -0.19 10.46
C GLY A 160 -5.24 0.32 11.64
N LYS A 161 -5.16 1.64 11.84
CA LYS A 161 -4.44 2.23 12.97
C LYS A 161 -5.21 2.02 14.28
N VAL A 162 -4.74 1.11 15.10
CA VAL A 162 -5.38 0.66 16.34
C VAL A 162 -4.69 1.17 17.61
N GLY A 163 -3.86 2.20 17.49
CA GLY A 163 -3.25 2.92 18.61
C GLY A 163 -1.78 2.67 18.84
N THR A 164 -1.16 1.72 18.19
CA THR A 164 0.29 1.54 18.25
C THR A 164 0.98 2.49 17.28
N ASP A 165 1.41 3.63 17.78
CA ASP A 165 2.35 4.48 17.08
C ASP A 165 3.67 4.49 17.84
N LEU A 166 4.80 4.45 17.11
CA LEU A 166 6.12 4.53 17.71
C LEU A 166 6.18 5.80 18.56
N HIS A 167 6.21 5.60 19.89
CA HIS A 167 6.41 6.61 20.94
C HIS A 167 5.17 7.31 21.55
N THR A 168 3.93 7.16 21.06
CA THR A 168 2.85 8.06 21.50
C THR A 168 1.52 7.42 21.89
N THR A 169 1.17 6.25 21.39
CA THR A 169 -0.19 5.73 21.58
C THR A 169 -0.18 4.26 22.01
N LEU A 170 -1.04 3.92 22.97
CA LEU A 170 -1.27 2.54 23.37
C LEU A 170 -2.24 1.86 22.42
N PHE A 171 -2.06 0.55 22.24
CA PHE A 171 -3.01 -0.30 21.53
C PHE A 171 -4.41 -0.21 22.14
N ASP A 172 -5.42 0.03 21.28
CA ASP A 172 -6.82 0.03 21.67
C ASP A 172 -7.53 -1.23 21.16
N PRO A 173 -7.86 -2.20 22.05
CA PRO A 173 -8.48 -3.45 21.67
C PRO A 173 -9.93 -3.29 21.18
N GLU A 174 -10.63 -2.22 21.52
CA GLU A 174 -11.99 -1.98 21.05
C GLU A 174 -11.99 -1.49 19.61
N VAL A 175 -11.12 -0.53 19.29
CA VAL A 175 -10.90 -0.08 17.90
C VAL A 175 -10.44 -1.25 17.03
N ALA A 176 -9.50 -2.09 17.50
CA ALA A 176 -9.04 -3.25 16.76
C ALA A 176 -10.16 -4.24 16.46
N ARG A 177 -11.05 -4.51 17.41
CA ARG A 177 -12.22 -5.40 17.20
C ARG A 177 -13.19 -4.81 16.19
N ASP A 178 -13.47 -3.51 16.28
CA ASP A 178 -14.40 -2.81 15.37
C ASP A 178 -13.86 -2.85 13.93
N LEU A 179 -12.62 -2.46 13.71
CA LEU A 179 -11.99 -2.52 12.38
C LEU A 179 -11.96 -3.95 11.82
N THR A 180 -11.63 -4.95 12.66
CA THR A 180 -11.65 -6.35 12.24
C THR A 180 -13.06 -6.80 11.81
N ALA A 181 -14.09 -6.37 12.53
CA ALA A 181 -15.48 -6.67 12.17
C ALA A 181 -15.87 -6.05 10.83
N LYS A 182 -15.35 -4.85 10.51
CA LYS A 182 -15.62 -4.14 9.25
C LYS A 182 -14.96 -4.80 8.03
N VAL A 183 -13.74 -5.29 8.15
CA VAL A 183 -13.01 -5.92 7.01
C VAL A 183 -13.43 -7.36 6.76
N ARG A 184 -13.85 -8.09 7.78
CA ARG A 184 -14.25 -9.51 7.68
C ARG A 184 -15.27 -9.80 6.56
N PRO A 185 -16.34 -8.99 6.33
CA PRO A 185 -17.28 -9.22 5.22
C PRO A 185 -16.66 -9.14 3.83
N TYR A 186 -15.50 -8.52 3.71
CA TYR A 186 -14.78 -8.38 2.44
C TYR A 186 -13.77 -9.52 2.20
N GLY A 187 -13.50 -10.37 3.20
CA GLY A 187 -12.60 -11.51 3.07
C GLY A 187 -11.12 -11.18 3.34
N SER A 188 -10.88 -10.09 4.04
CA SER A 188 -9.52 -9.67 4.45
C SER A 188 -9.29 -9.94 5.94
#